data_cc0570622023e805774f8b5a03c1d0e7
#
_entry.id   cc0570622023e805774f8b5a03c1d0e7
#
_cell.length_a   1.000
_cell.length_b   1.000
_cell.length_c   1.000
_cell.angle_alpha   90.00
_cell.angle_beta   90.00
_cell.angle_gamma   90.00
#
_symmetry.space_group_name_H-M   'P 1'
#
loop_
_entity.id
_entity.type
_entity.pdbx_description
1 polymer ?
#
loop_
_entity_poly.entity_id
_entity_poly.type
_entity_poly.pdbx_seq_one_letter_code
_entity_poly.pdbx_strand_id
1 'polypeptide(L)'
;MSEYRNRTTGEIKTQGQWRSANPNMSLPKVWTAATLDALNLDPVLRSPAATVGQYQTSARDGVEQDANGNWVEKYVARDMFADTTDEDGVTTTKAEHEAAYQATLDAKVAEANRTNRNKLLDDSDWTQMNDSPLSNEVKTAWATYRQELRGISDLDAWPNLAEDDWPVAP
;
A
#
# COMPACT_ATOMS: atom_id res chain seq x y z
N MET A 1 11.16 -6.37 17.63
CA MET A 1 12.30 -6.95 18.36
C MET A 1 13.43 -5.94 18.33
N SER A 2 14.24 -5.88 19.41
CA SER A 2 15.42 -5.00 19.44
C SER A 2 16.58 -5.68 18.73
N GLU A 3 17.27 -4.95 17.88
CA GLU A 3 18.47 -5.39 17.16
C GLU A 3 19.69 -4.62 17.66
N TYR A 4 20.83 -5.24 17.56
CA TYR A 4 22.11 -4.69 17.99
C TYR A 4 23.19 -5.03 16.97
N ARG A 5 24.08 -4.08 16.75
CA ARG A 5 25.20 -4.18 15.84
C ARG A 5 26.50 -4.38 16.62
N ASN A 6 27.33 -5.34 16.23
CA ASN A 6 28.65 -5.49 16.80
C ASN A 6 29.57 -4.36 16.30
N ARG A 7 30.23 -3.67 17.22
CA ARG A 7 31.10 -2.51 16.94
C ARG A 7 32.32 -2.86 16.08
N THR A 8 32.82 -4.10 16.23
CA THR A 8 34.01 -4.54 15.51
C THR A 8 33.69 -5.19 14.16
N THR A 9 32.73 -6.13 14.17
CA THR A 9 32.41 -6.92 12.97
C THR A 9 31.34 -6.29 12.09
N GLY A 10 30.53 -5.38 12.63
CA GLY A 10 29.38 -4.80 11.96
C GLY A 10 28.16 -5.73 11.88
N GLU A 11 28.26 -6.95 12.41
CA GLU A 11 27.19 -7.94 12.36
C GLU A 11 25.97 -7.48 13.15
N ILE A 12 24.78 -7.64 12.57
CA ILE A 12 23.51 -7.23 13.16
C ILE A 12 22.71 -8.48 13.52
N LYS A 13 22.29 -8.55 14.78
CA LYS A 13 21.48 -9.65 15.30
C LYS A 13 20.45 -9.13 16.29
N THR A 14 19.36 -9.89 16.44
CA THR A 14 18.39 -9.66 17.50
C THR A 14 18.99 -9.99 18.88
N GLN A 15 18.37 -9.47 19.93
CA GLN A 15 18.76 -9.79 21.31
C GLN A 15 18.81 -11.31 21.57
N GLY A 16 17.82 -12.06 21.03
CA GLY A 16 17.78 -13.52 21.16
C GLY A 16 18.94 -14.22 20.49
N GLN A 17 19.28 -13.80 19.26
CA GLN A 17 20.42 -14.34 18.50
C GLN A 17 21.76 -14.06 19.19
N TRP A 18 21.95 -12.85 19.75
CA TRP A 18 23.15 -12.52 20.52
C TRP A 18 23.26 -13.36 21.80
N ARG A 19 22.11 -13.64 22.47
CA ARG A 19 22.12 -14.58 23.63
C ARG A 19 22.56 -15.97 23.20
N SER A 20 22.03 -16.49 22.11
CA SER A 20 22.40 -17.83 21.59
C SER A 20 23.86 -17.88 21.16
N ALA A 21 24.43 -16.78 20.68
CA ALA A 21 25.85 -16.67 20.32
C ALA A 21 26.80 -16.60 21.55
N ASN A 22 26.25 -16.31 22.74
CA ASN A 22 27.02 -16.20 24.00
C ASN A 22 26.45 -17.14 25.08
N PRO A 23 26.43 -18.47 24.87
CA PRO A 23 25.76 -19.41 25.76
C PRO A 23 26.37 -19.48 27.17
N ASN A 24 27.62 -19.11 27.30
CA ASN A 24 28.37 -19.14 28.58
C ASN A 24 28.21 -17.85 29.40
N MET A 25 27.45 -16.86 28.89
CA MET A 25 27.21 -15.60 29.59
C MET A 25 25.80 -15.54 30.15
N SER A 26 25.69 -15.21 31.45
CA SER A 26 24.40 -14.94 32.11
C SER A 26 23.98 -13.50 31.77
N LEU A 27 23.15 -13.32 30.74
CA LEU A 27 22.71 -12.01 30.27
C LEU A 27 21.34 -11.63 30.88
N PRO A 28 21.16 -10.39 31.37
CA PRO A 28 19.91 -9.93 31.97
C PRO A 28 18.77 -9.87 30.91
N LYS A 29 17.50 -9.94 31.35
CA LYS A 29 16.35 -9.87 30.45
C LYS A 29 16.31 -8.53 29.67
N VAL A 30 16.58 -7.44 30.38
CA VAL A 30 16.67 -6.09 29.82
C VAL A 30 18.13 -5.70 29.73
N TRP A 31 18.57 -5.27 28.55
CA TRP A 31 19.95 -4.84 28.32
C TRP A 31 20.10 -3.35 28.57
N THR A 32 21.07 -3.03 29.40
CA THR A 32 21.49 -1.66 29.72
C THR A 32 22.72 -1.29 28.88
N ALA A 33 23.14 -0.02 28.90
CA ALA A 33 24.36 0.43 28.28
C ALA A 33 25.58 -0.40 28.73
N ALA A 34 25.70 -0.72 30.02
CA ALA A 34 26.77 -1.56 30.54
C ALA A 34 26.77 -2.99 29.95
N THR A 35 25.57 -3.56 29.71
CA THR A 35 25.45 -4.87 29.03
C THR A 35 25.90 -4.78 27.57
N LEU A 36 25.52 -3.72 26.89
CA LEU A 36 25.92 -3.48 25.49
C LEU A 36 27.42 -3.27 25.37
N ASP A 37 28.00 -2.51 26.26
CA ASP A 37 29.46 -2.29 26.30
C ASP A 37 30.22 -3.60 26.56
N ALA A 38 29.76 -4.41 27.49
CA ALA A 38 30.38 -5.72 27.79
C ALA A 38 30.30 -6.68 26.59
N LEU A 39 29.27 -6.56 25.74
CA LEU A 39 29.11 -7.35 24.53
C LEU A 39 29.70 -6.69 23.27
N ASN A 40 30.25 -5.49 23.41
CA ASN A 40 30.75 -4.67 22.29
C ASN A 40 29.70 -4.41 21.22
N LEU A 41 28.47 -4.03 21.66
CA LEU A 41 27.30 -3.82 20.80
C LEU A 41 26.80 -2.38 20.87
N ASP A 42 26.27 -1.91 19.76
CA ASP A 42 25.47 -0.70 19.67
C ASP A 42 23.99 -1.07 19.41
N PRO A 43 23.04 -0.33 19.98
CA PRO A 43 21.63 -0.52 19.67
C PRO A 43 21.37 -0.05 18.23
N VAL A 44 20.51 -0.78 17.51
CA VAL A 44 19.97 -0.33 16.23
C VAL A 44 18.56 0.23 16.48
N LEU A 45 18.43 1.53 16.23
CA LEU A 45 17.16 2.23 16.38
C LEU A 45 16.28 2.03 15.14
N ARG A 46 14.98 2.14 15.33
CA ARG A 46 14.04 2.11 14.19
C ARG A 46 14.10 3.40 13.40
N SER A 47 13.97 3.27 12.10
CA SER A 47 13.83 4.36 11.15
C SER A 47 12.50 4.24 10.40
N PRO A 48 11.91 5.35 9.92
CA PRO A 48 10.77 5.28 9.02
C PRO A 48 11.14 4.56 7.72
N ALA A 49 10.11 3.99 7.07
CA ALA A 49 10.26 3.42 5.74
C ALA A 49 10.72 4.50 4.73
N ALA A 50 11.43 4.09 3.69
CA ALA A 50 11.80 4.99 2.60
C ALA A 50 10.53 5.52 1.90
N THR A 51 10.57 6.77 1.48
CA THR A 51 9.53 7.33 0.58
C THR A 51 9.61 6.59 -0.75
N VAL A 52 8.47 6.08 -1.24
CA VAL A 52 8.38 5.26 -2.44
C VAL A 52 7.45 5.87 -3.47
N GLY A 53 7.72 5.64 -4.74
CA GLY A 53 6.81 5.91 -5.85
C GLY A 53 5.74 4.82 -5.99
N GLN A 54 4.85 5.01 -6.98
CA GLN A 54 3.69 4.15 -7.22
C GLN A 54 4.04 2.67 -7.44
N TYR A 55 5.16 2.39 -8.13
CA TYR A 55 5.62 1.04 -8.45
C TYR A 55 6.88 0.66 -7.68
N GLN A 56 7.01 1.18 -6.47
CA GLN A 56 8.14 0.92 -5.58
C GLN A 56 7.69 0.40 -4.23
N THR A 57 8.57 -0.33 -3.57
CA THR A 57 8.42 -0.78 -2.18
C THR A 57 9.57 -0.26 -1.35
N SER A 58 9.32 0.01 -0.08
CA SER A 58 10.38 0.30 0.89
C SER A 58 10.97 -1.02 1.38
N ALA A 59 12.24 -1.24 1.10
CA ALA A 59 12.97 -2.43 1.50
C ALA A 59 14.10 -2.07 2.47
N ARG A 60 14.29 -2.91 3.48
CA ARG A 60 15.42 -2.75 4.38
C ARG A 60 16.74 -3.04 3.66
N ASP A 61 17.72 -2.15 3.85
CA ASP A 61 19.05 -2.21 3.23
C ASP A 61 20.14 -2.03 4.30
N GLY A 62 20.05 -2.84 5.37
CA GLY A 62 21.02 -2.80 6.46
C GLY A 62 20.75 -1.72 7.49
N VAL A 63 21.82 -1.04 7.91
CA VAL A 63 21.80 0.07 8.88
C VAL A 63 22.74 1.17 8.43
N GLU A 64 22.47 2.40 8.90
CA GLU A 64 23.33 3.56 8.69
C GLU A 64 23.41 4.39 9.97
N GLN A 65 24.29 5.37 10.03
CA GLN A 65 24.33 6.32 11.13
C GLN A 65 23.46 7.54 10.82
N ASP A 66 22.64 7.95 11.81
CA ASP A 66 21.91 9.20 11.77
C ASP A 66 22.85 10.41 12.02
N ALA A 67 22.28 11.62 11.95
CA ALA A 67 23.02 12.86 12.18
C ALA A 67 23.64 12.97 13.60
N ASN A 68 23.15 12.17 14.55
CA ASN A 68 23.65 12.12 15.93
C ASN A 68 24.68 11.00 16.16
N GLY A 69 24.99 10.23 15.10
CA GLY A 69 25.91 9.10 15.17
C GLY A 69 25.28 7.80 15.70
N ASN A 70 23.95 7.74 15.89
CA ASN A 70 23.27 6.52 16.30
C ASN A 70 23.10 5.58 15.09
N TRP A 71 23.21 4.28 15.32
CA TRP A 71 22.86 3.29 14.31
C TRP A 71 21.34 3.16 14.18
N VAL A 72 20.82 3.35 12.96
CA VAL A 72 19.41 3.26 12.62
C VAL A 72 19.18 2.26 11.50
N GLU A 73 17.97 1.71 11.43
CA GLU A 73 17.57 0.90 10.27
C GLU A 73 17.63 1.75 9.00
N LYS A 74 18.25 1.23 7.94
CA LYS A 74 18.28 1.85 6.62
C LYS A 74 17.22 1.23 5.73
N TYR A 75 16.43 2.08 5.08
CA TYR A 75 15.45 1.68 4.09
C TYR A 75 15.71 2.38 2.76
N VAL A 76 15.55 1.64 1.68
CA VAL A 76 15.68 2.15 0.30
C VAL A 76 14.43 1.85 -0.49
N ALA A 77 14.10 2.73 -1.44
CA ALA A 77 13.07 2.46 -2.42
C ALA A 77 13.61 1.43 -3.42
N ARG A 78 12.84 0.38 -3.68
CA ARG A 78 13.14 -0.64 -4.70
C ARG A 78 11.96 -0.75 -5.65
N ASP A 79 12.25 -0.86 -6.92
CA ASP A 79 11.23 -1.10 -7.94
C ASP A 79 10.53 -2.45 -7.69
N MET A 80 9.21 -2.48 -7.88
CA MET A 80 8.39 -3.70 -7.76
C MET A 80 8.61 -4.63 -8.94
N PHE A 81 8.95 -4.06 -10.09
CA PHE A 81 9.07 -4.77 -11.36
C PHE A 81 10.42 -4.51 -11.99
N ALA A 82 10.88 -5.46 -12.77
CA ALA A 82 12.05 -5.41 -13.65
C ALA A 82 11.69 -6.07 -14.97
N ASP A 83 12.53 -5.90 -15.97
CA ASP A 83 12.42 -6.67 -17.20
C ASP A 83 12.59 -8.17 -16.88
N THR A 84 11.74 -9.00 -17.48
CA THR A 84 11.80 -10.47 -17.34
C THR A 84 11.80 -11.11 -18.72
N THR A 85 12.57 -12.19 -18.87
CA THR A 85 12.59 -12.97 -20.11
C THR A 85 12.15 -14.40 -19.78
N ASP A 86 11.19 -14.90 -20.52
CA ASP A 86 10.68 -16.25 -20.36
C ASP A 86 11.57 -17.32 -21.03
N GLU A 87 11.17 -18.61 -20.93
CA GLU A 87 11.90 -19.75 -21.50
C GLU A 87 11.94 -19.73 -23.04
N ASP A 88 10.98 -19.05 -23.66
CA ASP A 88 10.90 -18.90 -25.14
C ASP A 88 11.69 -17.68 -25.64
N GLY A 89 12.34 -16.94 -24.75
CA GLY A 89 13.16 -15.76 -25.07
C GLY A 89 12.34 -14.49 -25.27
N VAL A 90 11.06 -14.46 -24.91
CA VAL A 90 10.21 -13.27 -24.98
C VAL A 90 10.46 -12.41 -23.74
N THR A 91 10.84 -11.15 -23.97
CA THR A 91 11.07 -10.18 -22.88
C THR A 91 9.81 -9.37 -22.63
N THR A 92 9.33 -9.40 -21.38
CA THR A 92 8.34 -8.46 -20.85
C THR A 92 9.08 -7.35 -20.11
N THR A 93 8.90 -6.13 -20.54
CA THR A 93 9.58 -4.98 -19.97
C THR A 93 8.99 -4.57 -18.62
N LYS A 94 9.76 -3.85 -17.81
CA LYS A 94 9.27 -3.21 -16.56
C LYS A 94 8.01 -2.38 -16.80
N ALA A 95 7.97 -1.61 -17.87
CA ALA A 95 6.81 -0.76 -18.22
C ALA A 95 5.54 -1.59 -18.51
N GLU A 96 5.67 -2.74 -19.16
CA GLU A 96 4.55 -3.66 -19.40
C GLU A 96 4.04 -4.29 -18.10
N HIS A 97 4.95 -4.66 -17.19
CA HIS A 97 4.56 -5.14 -15.85
C HIS A 97 3.83 -4.06 -15.04
N GLU A 98 4.32 -2.82 -15.06
CA GLU A 98 3.68 -1.67 -14.40
C GLU A 98 2.29 -1.40 -14.99
N ALA A 99 2.15 -1.44 -16.32
CA ALA A 99 0.86 -1.28 -16.99
C ALA A 99 -0.13 -2.40 -16.65
N ALA A 100 0.32 -3.66 -16.62
CA ALA A 100 -0.50 -4.80 -16.22
C ALA A 100 -0.96 -4.71 -14.76
N TYR A 101 -0.08 -4.27 -13.87
CA TYR A 101 -0.41 -4.03 -12.48
C TYR A 101 -1.44 -2.90 -12.32
N GLN A 102 -1.25 -1.78 -13.02
CA GLN A 102 -2.20 -0.66 -13.04
C GLN A 102 -3.57 -1.13 -13.55
N ALA A 103 -3.62 -1.86 -14.64
CA ALA A 103 -4.87 -2.41 -15.17
C ALA A 103 -5.60 -3.30 -14.14
N THR A 104 -4.84 -4.03 -13.31
CA THR A 104 -5.42 -4.84 -12.22
C THR A 104 -6.01 -3.96 -11.11
N LEU A 105 -5.37 -2.84 -10.77
CA LEU A 105 -5.89 -1.87 -9.81
C LEU A 105 -7.15 -1.20 -10.35
N ASP A 106 -7.10 -0.74 -11.60
CA ASP A 106 -8.24 -0.09 -12.27
C ASP A 106 -9.45 -1.04 -12.38
N ALA A 107 -9.22 -2.32 -12.66
CA ALA A 107 -10.29 -3.33 -12.67
C ALA A 107 -10.99 -3.48 -11.31
N LYS A 108 -10.23 -3.44 -10.21
CA LYS A 108 -10.79 -3.49 -8.85
C LYS A 108 -11.61 -2.25 -8.52
N VAL A 109 -11.11 -1.06 -8.90
CA VAL A 109 -11.84 0.20 -8.70
C VAL A 109 -13.12 0.21 -9.56
N ALA A 110 -13.02 -0.23 -10.82
CA ALA A 110 -14.17 -0.37 -11.70
C ALA A 110 -15.25 -1.28 -11.14
N GLU A 111 -14.89 -2.42 -10.54
CA GLU A 111 -15.85 -3.34 -9.92
C GLU A 111 -16.52 -2.73 -8.69
N ALA A 112 -15.76 -2.04 -7.84
CA ALA A 112 -16.30 -1.31 -6.69
C ALA A 112 -17.29 -0.22 -7.14
N ASN A 113 -16.94 0.55 -8.17
CA ASN A 113 -17.80 1.59 -8.72
C ASN A 113 -19.07 1.03 -9.37
N ARG A 114 -18.98 -0.10 -10.09
CA ARG A 114 -20.17 -0.80 -10.62
C ARG A 114 -21.10 -1.26 -9.50
N THR A 115 -20.54 -1.78 -8.43
CA THR A 115 -21.30 -2.20 -7.24
C THR A 115 -22.04 -1.02 -6.62
N ASN A 116 -21.36 0.10 -6.41
CA ASN A 116 -21.96 1.33 -5.89
C ASN A 116 -23.06 1.86 -6.83
N ARG A 117 -22.79 1.97 -8.13
CA ARG A 117 -23.76 2.38 -9.15
C ARG A 117 -25.03 1.50 -9.13
N ASN A 118 -24.85 0.19 -9.09
CA ASN A 118 -25.98 -0.74 -9.09
C ASN A 118 -26.83 -0.55 -7.86
N LYS A 119 -26.20 -0.37 -6.67
CA LYS A 119 -26.92 -0.04 -5.45
C LYS A 119 -27.75 1.24 -5.58
N LEU A 120 -27.17 2.32 -6.13
CA LEU A 120 -27.89 3.59 -6.35
C LEU A 120 -29.06 3.44 -7.34
N LEU A 121 -28.91 2.60 -8.36
CA LEU A 121 -29.98 2.27 -9.28
C LEU A 121 -31.10 1.48 -8.59
N ASP A 122 -30.77 0.44 -7.82
CA ASP A 122 -31.73 -0.37 -7.07
C ASP A 122 -32.48 0.47 -6.03
N ASP A 123 -31.77 1.30 -5.27
CA ASP A 123 -32.34 2.20 -4.25
C ASP A 123 -33.33 3.22 -4.85
N SER A 124 -33.20 3.52 -6.15
CA SER A 124 -34.06 4.47 -6.87
C SER A 124 -35.10 3.84 -7.80
N ASP A 125 -35.20 2.51 -7.90
CA ASP A 125 -36.15 1.81 -8.80
C ASP A 125 -37.62 2.16 -8.55
N TRP A 126 -37.99 2.29 -7.28
CA TRP A 126 -39.33 2.63 -6.88
C TRP A 126 -39.83 3.98 -7.44
N THR A 127 -38.88 4.92 -7.74
CA THR A 127 -39.22 6.25 -8.27
C THR A 127 -39.88 6.18 -9.65
N GLN A 128 -39.60 5.10 -10.41
CA GLN A 128 -40.07 4.90 -11.79
C GLN A 128 -41.30 4.01 -11.90
N MET A 129 -41.80 3.48 -10.76
CA MET A 129 -43.02 2.67 -10.75
C MET A 129 -44.27 3.50 -11.08
N ASN A 130 -45.27 2.88 -11.72
CA ASN A 130 -46.50 3.56 -12.12
C ASN A 130 -47.28 4.12 -10.93
N ASP A 131 -47.26 3.42 -9.81
CA ASP A 131 -47.90 3.75 -8.54
C ASP A 131 -47.06 4.60 -7.59
N SER A 132 -45.89 5.02 -8.04
CA SER A 132 -45.04 5.94 -7.26
C SER A 132 -45.77 7.25 -6.98
N PRO A 133 -45.77 7.76 -5.72
CA PRO A 133 -46.50 8.97 -5.33
C PRO A 133 -45.86 10.28 -5.80
N LEU A 134 -44.76 10.21 -6.58
CA LEU A 134 -44.02 11.37 -7.04
C LEU A 134 -44.74 12.13 -8.15
N SER A 135 -44.57 13.46 -8.21
CA SER A 135 -45.00 14.26 -9.36
C SER A 135 -44.26 13.89 -10.64
N ASN A 136 -44.80 14.22 -11.80
CA ASN A 136 -44.13 13.93 -13.09
C ASN A 136 -42.76 14.63 -13.22
N GLU A 137 -42.62 15.84 -12.69
CA GLU A 137 -41.37 16.60 -12.69
C GLU A 137 -40.30 15.88 -11.87
N VAL A 138 -40.67 15.38 -10.68
CA VAL A 138 -39.75 14.63 -9.82
C VAL A 138 -39.41 13.27 -10.42
N LYS A 139 -40.37 12.57 -11.03
CA LYS A 139 -40.10 11.32 -11.77
C LYS A 139 -39.12 11.55 -12.92
N THR A 140 -39.23 12.66 -13.64
CA THR A 140 -38.32 13.02 -14.72
C THR A 140 -36.93 13.31 -14.20
N ALA A 141 -36.79 14.04 -13.10
CA ALA A 141 -35.49 14.31 -12.47
C ALA A 141 -34.81 12.98 -12.03
N TRP A 142 -35.53 12.07 -11.40
CA TRP A 142 -35.02 10.74 -11.07
C TRP A 142 -34.65 9.92 -12.31
N ALA A 143 -35.41 10.02 -13.40
CA ALA A 143 -35.08 9.34 -14.64
C ALA A 143 -33.75 9.85 -15.22
N THR A 144 -33.50 11.16 -15.18
CA THR A 144 -32.23 11.78 -15.60
C THR A 144 -31.08 11.28 -14.74
N TYR A 145 -31.18 11.38 -13.41
CA TYR A 145 -30.19 10.86 -12.47
C TYR A 145 -29.81 9.40 -12.76
N ARG A 146 -30.81 8.55 -12.95
CA ARG A 146 -30.62 7.13 -13.25
C ARG A 146 -29.95 6.90 -14.60
N GLN A 147 -30.22 7.77 -15.60
CA GLN A 147 -29.55 7.70 -16.89
C GLN A 147 -28.09 8.11 -16.80
N GLU A 148 -27.79 9.15 -16.02
CA GLU A 148 -26.42 9.57 -15.71
C GLU A 148 -25.64 8.45 -14.98
N LEU A 149 -26.24 7.78 -14.00
CA LEU A 149 -25.65 6.60 -13.36
C LEU A 149 -25.33 5.48 -14.36
N ARG A 150 -26.20 5.22 -15.35
CA ARG A 150 -25.94 4.19 -16.37
C ARG A 150 -24.79 4.56 -17.29
N GLY A 151 -24.60 5.84 -17.57
CA GLY A 151 -23.50 6.36 -18.40
C GLY A 151 -22.21 6.62 -17.65
N ILE A 152 -22.14 6.42 -16.34
CA ILE A 152 -20.99 6.79 -15.52
C ILE A 152 -19.68 6.10 -15.96
N SER A 153 -19.78 4.90 -16.55
CA SER A 153 -18.62 4.18 -17.08
C SER A 153 -18.06 4.73 -18.39
N ASP A 154 -18.79 5.67 -19.02
CA ASP A 154 -18.38 6.30 -20.28
C ASP A 154 -17.63 7.62 -20.03
N LEU A 155 -17.48 8.04 -18.78
CA LEU A 155 -16.69 9.22 -18.41
C LEU A 155 -15.20 8.98 -18.62
N ASP A 156 -14.49 10.01 -19.08
CA ASP A 156 -13.03 9.97 -19.29
C ASP A 156 -12.26 9.62 -18.00
N ALA A 157 -12.79 10.00 -16.84
CA ALA A 157 -12.19 9.70 -15.54
C ALA A 157 -12.38 8.23 -15.10
N TRP A 158 -13.20 7.45 -15.80
CA TRP A 158 -13.44 6.05 -15.44
C TRP A 158 -12.15 5.20 -15.52
N PRO A 159 -11.88 4.34 -14.53
CA PRO A 159 -12.68 4.05 -13.33
C PRO A 159 -12.34 4.92 -12.11
N ASN A 160 -11.39 5.85 -12.23
CA ASN A 160 -10.84 6.63 -11.12
C ASN A 160 -11.65 7.92 -10.85
N LEU A 161 -12.95 7.74 -10.63
CA LEU A 161 -13.91 8.82 -10.43
C LEU A 161 -13.64 9.59 -9.13
N ALA A 162 -13.72 10.94 -9.21
CA ALA A 162 -13.81 11.80 -8.04
C ALA A 162 -15.26 11.83 -7.48
N GLU A 163 -15.46 12.42 -6.32
CA GLU A 163 -16.78 12.54 -5.71
C GLU A 163 -17.76 13.35 -6.59
N ASP A 164 -17.25 14.39 -7.23
CA ASP A 164 -18.03 15.28 -8.11
C ASP A 164 -18.41 14.64 -9.47
N ASP A 165 -17.80 13.51 -9.82
CA ASP A 165 -18.16 12.76 -11.03
C ASP A 165 -19.46 11.92 -10.85
N TRP A 166 -19.88 11.75 -9.61
CA TRP A 166 -21.12 11.01 -9.31
C TRP A 166 -22.33 11.91 -9.42
N PRO A 167 -23.41 11.45 -10.12
CA PRO A 167 -24.66 12.18 -10.17
C PRO A 167 -25.25 12.42 -8.78
N VAL A 168 -25.86 13.58 -8.58
CA VAL A 168 -26.54 13.94 -7.34
C VAL A 168 -28.03 13.58 -7.45
N ALA A 169 -28.53 12.85 -6.47
CA ALA A 169 -29.94 12.47 -6.41
C ALA A 169 -30.84 13.70 -6.26
N PRO A 170 -32.01 13.76 -6.92
CA PRO A 170 -32.97 14.87 -6.83
C PRO A 170 -33.63 14.97 -5.45
#